data_27912679f044441a5375cc6193e81f66
#
_entry.id   27912679f044441a5375cc6193e81f66
#
_cell.length_a   1.000
_cell.length_b   1.000
_cell.length_c   1.000
_cell.angle_alpha   90.00
_cell.angle_beta   90.00
_cell.angle_gamma   90.00
#
_symmetry.space_group_name_H-M   'P 1'
#
loop_
_entity.id
_entity.type
_entity.pdbx_description
1 polymer ?
#
loop_
_entity_poly.entity_id
_entity_poly.type
_entity_poly.pdbx_seq_one_letter_code
_entity_poly.pdbx_strand_id
1 'polypeptide(L)'
;MKNGFLFLLFACFCSISLGQIHEVGVSFGGTNYVGDIGKTSYINPNKPGGAIFYKYNTNPRIALRATFSHLPILGDDANASTSFRKDRKNGKISFLNTINELAVGLEYNFYEFDMSSDDKTWTPYLLLELVGFNYKGVKNYTPSGQIIYNQKTSYAIPFGIGYKSKLYGTLAFGIEIKFRYTFEDDLDFVSNKTPLVNVEGTGNDWYMFTGFSLIYTFGRPPCFSKGF
;
A
#
# COMPACT_ATOMS: atom_id res chain seq x y z
N MET A 1 -28.35 20.85 -28.09
CA MET A 1 -28.18 20.42 -26.67
C MET A 1 -26.87 19.64 -26.39
N LYS A 2 -26.24 18.96 -27.33
CA LYS A 2 -24.94 18.24 -27.12
C LYS A 2 -23.75 19.18 -26.83
N ASN A 3 -23.71 20.37 -27.43
CA ASN A 3 -22.58 21.30 -27.27
C ASN A 3 -22.59 22.03 -25.91
N GLY A 4 -23.76 22.19 -25.28
CA GLY A 4 -23.84 22.83 -23.95
C GLY A 4 -23.32 21.94 -22.82
N PHE A 5 -23.46 20.61 -22.96
CA PHE A 5 -22.93 19.65 -21.99
C PHE A 5 -21.41 19.58 -22.04
N LEU A 6 -20.84 19.64 -23.25
CA LEU A 6 -19.38 19.67 -23.45
C LEU A 6 -18.77 20.96 -22.90
N PHE A 7 -19.45 22.11 -23.07
CA PHE A 7 -19.01 23.40 -22.54
C PHE A 7 -19.09 23.46 -21.00
N LEU A 8 -20.12 22.84 -20.42
CA LEU A 8 -20.26 22.72 -18.97
C LEU A 8 -19.17 21.81 -18.37
N LEU A 9 -18.83 20.72 -19.07
CA LEU A 9 -17.76 19.81 -18.66
C LEU A 9 -16.40 20.51 -18.75
N PHE A 10 -16.16 21.30 -19.78
CA PHE A 10 -14.92 22.09 -19.96
C PHE A 10 -14.84 23.25 -18.95
N ALA A 11 -15.96 23.92 -18.64
CA ALA A 11 -16.03 24.96 -17.62
C ALA A 11 -15.78 24.41 -16.19
N CYS A 12 -16.22 23.19 -15.89
CA CYS A 12 -15.87 22.51 -14.64
C CYS A 12 -14.38 22.17 -14.54
N PHE A 13 -13.71 21.88 -15.66
CA PHE A 13 -12.26 21.67 -15.67
C PHE A 13 -11.46 22.97 -15.48
N CYS A 14 -11.97 24.13 -15.91
CA CYS A 14 -11.30 25.41 -15.75
C CYS A 14 -11.38 26.01 -14.33
N SER A 15 -12.30 25.54 -13.49
CA SER A 15 -12.45 26.06 -12.11
C SER A 15 -11.56 25.38 -11.07
N ILE A 16 -10.70 24.40 -11.47
CA ILE A 16 -9.74 23.74 -10.57
C ILE A 16 -8.39 24.48 -10.56
N SER A 17 -8.36 25.76 -10.85
CA SER A 17 -7.13 26.57 -10.88
C SER A 17 -6.89 27.33 -9.57
N LEU A 18 -7.20 26.77 -8.45
CA LEU A 18 -6.88 27.37 -7.14
C LEU A 18 -5.71 26.65 -6.51
N GLY A 19 -4.55 27.22 -6.69
CA GLY A 19 -3.40 27.31 -5.79
C GLY A 19 -2.97 26.07 -4.98
N GLN A 20 -3.07 24.85 -5.52
CA GLN A 20 -2.76 23.67 -4.72
C GLN A 20 -1.68 22.84 -5.39
N ILE A 21 -0.76 22.33 -4.58
CA ILE A 21 0.32 21.50 -5.08
C ILE A 21 -0.17 20.07 -5.17
N HIS A 22 -0.13 19.52 -6.38
CA HIS A 22 -0.42 18.13 -6.68
C HIS A 22 0.88 17.37 -6.77
N GLU A 23 0.89 16.15 -6.26
CA GLU A 23 2.00 15.24 -6.39
C GLU A 23 1.54 13.95 -7.05
N VAL A 24 2.33 13.44 -7.97
CA VAL A 24 2.24 12.06 -8.45
C VAL A 24 3.53 11.35 -8.13
N GLY A 25 3.45 10.09 -7.79
CA GLY A 25 4.65 9.32 -7.50
C GLY A 25 4.52 7.86 -7.87
N VAL A 26 5.67 7.24 -8.06
CA VAL A 26 5.83 5.81 -8.25
C VAL A 26 6.69 5.26 -7.13
N SER A 27 6.31 4.09 -6.61
CA SER A 27 7.07 3.40 -5.57
C SER A 27 7.50 2.03 -6.05
N PHE A 28 8.73 1.66 -5.72
CA PHE A 28 9.28 0.33 -5.96
C PHE A 28 9.90 -0.19 -4.67
N GLY A 29 9.70 -1.46 -4.38
CA GLY A 29 10.23 -2.03 -3.16
C GLY A 29 9.94 -3.50 -3.02
N GLY A 30 9.94 -3.96 -1.78
CA GLY A 30 9.65 -5.34 -1.47
C GLY A 30 8.45 -5.49 -0.54
N THR A 31 7.75 -6.58 -0.76
CA THR A 31 6.62 -7.02 0.05
C THR A 31 7.01 -8.18 0.93
N ASN A 32 6.34 -8.32 2.06
CA ASN A 32 6.38 -9.52 2.87
C ASN A 32 5.03 -9.77 3.54
N TYR A 33 4.84 -11.01 3.92
CA TYR A 33 3.65 -11.52 4.58
C TYR A 33 3.99 -11.95 6.01
N VAL A 34 3.05 -11.76 6.93
CA VAL A 34 3.11 -12.27 8.30
C VAL A 34 1.74 -12.82 8.67
N GLY A 35 1.69 -14.13 8.90
CA GLY A 35 0.51 -14.89 9.28
C GLY A 35 0.92 -16.33 9.59
N ASP A 36 0.18 -17.31 9.11
CA ASP A 36 0.33 -18.71 9.49
C ASP A 36 1.51 -19.43 8.84
N ILE A 37 1.94 -19.00 7.65
CA ILE A 37 3.02 -19.62 6.89
C ILE A 37 4.24 -18.70 6.81
N GLY A 38 5.43 -19.25 7.03
CA GLY A 38 6.69 -18.56 6.83
C GLY A 38 7.20 -17.80 8.05
N LYS A 39 7.94 -16.72 7.79
CA LYS A 39 8.56 -15.89 8.82
C LYS A 39 7.53 -14.98 9.49
N THR A 40 7.74 -14.74 10.79
CA THR A 40 6.96 -13.79 11.59
C THR A 40 7.59 -12.39 11.69
N SER A 41 8.63 -12.13 10.87
CA SER A 41 9.30 -10.82 10.86
C SER A 41 8.47 -9.79 10.08
N TYR A 42 8.15 -8.67 10.72
CA TYR A 42 7.36 -7.60 10.11
C TYR A 42 8.06 -6.86 8.97
N ILE A 43 9.38 -6.78 9.00
CA ILE A 43 10.17 -6.16 7.93
C ILE A 43 11.13 -7.21 7.38
N ASN A 44 10.74 -7.88 6.32
CA ASN A 44 11.55 -8.90 5.64
C ASN A 44 11.13 -9.00 4.16
N PRO A 45 11.37 -7.96 3.35
CA PRO A 45 10.98 -7.94 1.95
C PRO A 45 11.51 -9.17 1.21
N ASN A 46 10.63 -9.96 0.61
CA ASN A 46 10.98 -11.21 -0.08
C ASN A 46 10.41 -11.33 -1.49
N LYS A 47 9.51 -10.42 -1.88
CA LYS A 47 8.98 -10.31 -3.24
C LYS A 47 8.98 -8.85 -3.70
N PRO A 48 9.32 -8.57 -4.98
CA PRO A 48 9.21 -7.22 -5.50
C PRO A 48 7.74 -6.79 -5.62
N GLY A 49 7.47 -5.53 -5.29
CA GLY A 49 6.16 -4.91 -5.42
C GLY A 49 6.30 -3.46 -5.84
N GLY A 50 5.18 -2.85 -6.22
CA GLY A 50 5.16 -1.46 -6.65
C GLY A 50 3.82 -0.79 -6.44
N ALA A 51 3.84 0.53 -6.46
CA ALA A 51 2.66 1.36 -6.34
C ALA A 51 2.79 2.63 -7.17
N ILE A 52 1.64 3.18 -7.54
CA ILE A 52 1.51 4.54 -8.05
C ILE A 52 0.58 5.29 -7.12
N PHE A 53 0.86 6.56 -6.88
CA PHE A 53 0.02 7.36 -6.01
C PHE A 53 -0.11 8.80 -6.52
N TYR A 54 -1.22 9.38 -6.12
CA TYR A 54 -1.52 10.79 -6.31
C TYR A 54 -1.78 11.41 -4.95
N LYS A 55 -1.26 12.62 -4.73
CA LYS A 55 -1.49 13.40 -3.53
C LYS A 55 -2.03 14.78 -3.86
N TYR A 56 -2.87 15.24 -2.99
CA TYR A 56 -3.44 16.56 -2.97
C TYR A 56 -3.05 17.23 -1.65
N ASN A 57 -2.09 18.14 -1.70
CA ASN A 57 -1.61 18.83 -0.51
C ASN A 57 -2.57 19.95 -0.13
N THR A 58 -3.37 19.74 0.92
CA THR A 58 -4.28 20.75 1.46
C THR A 58 -3.52 21.88 2.15
N ASN A 59 -2.37 21.54 2.73
CA ASN A 59 -1.40 22.47 3.31
C ASN A 59 -0.02 21.78 3.38
N PRO A 60 1.08 22.47 3.76
CA PRO A 60 2.42 21.85 3.83
C PRO A 60 2.54 20.65 4.77
N ARG A 61 1.58 20.45 5.69
CA ARG A 61 1.59 19.37 6.68
C ARG A 61 0.62 18.24 6.40
N ILE A 62 -0.42 18.48 5.60
CA ILE A 62 -1.49 17.48 5.39
C ILE A 62 -1.73 17.31 3.89
N ALA A 63 -1.67 16.07 3.45
CA ALA A 63 -2.04 15.66 2.10
C ALA A 63 -3.10 14.56 2.12
N LEU A 64 -4.07 14.68 1.20
CA LEU A 64 -4.92 13.58 0.80
C LEU A 64 -4.15 12.71 -0.20
N ARG A 65 -4.15 11.39 0.01
CA ARG A 65 -3.42 10.45 -0.85
C ARG A 65 -4.36 9.38 -1.38
N ALA A 66 -4.25 9.09 -2.68
CA ALA A 66 -4.84 7.93 -3.33
C ALA A 66 -3.70 7.08 -3.89
N THR A 67 -3.73 5.77 -3.62
CA THR A 67 -2.65 4.84 -3.97
C THR A 67 -3.23 3.60 -4.64
N PHE A 68 -2.68 3.20 -5.79
CA PHE A 68 -2.87 1.88 -6.36
C PHE A 68 -1.59 1.07 -6.20
N SER A 69 -1.68 -0.16 -5.69
CA SER A 69 -0.51 -1.01 -5.45
C SER A 69 -0.71 -2.41 -6.02
N HIS A 70 0.39 -2.98 -6.50
CA HIS A 70 0.51 -4.38 -6.92
C HIS A 70 1.55 -5.07 -6.06
N LEU A 71 1.10 -5.96 -5.17
CA LEU A 71 1.91 -6.49 -4.07
C LEU A 71 1.85 -8.03 -4.07
N PRO A 72 2.79 -8.72 -4.75
CA PRO A 72 2.98 -10.15 -4.58
C PRO A 72 3.47 -10.45 -3.16
N ILE A 73 2.87 -11.45 -2.50
CA ILE A 73 3.26 -11.91 -1.16
C ILE A 73 3.64 -13.38 -1.20
N LEU A 74 4.66 -13.73 -0.44
CA LEU A 74 5.18 -15.11 -0.32
C LEU A 74 5.35 -15.47 1.15
N GLY A 75 4.83 -16.62 1.54
CA GLY A 75 5.19 -17.31 2.77
C GLY A 75 5.85 -18.65 2.45
N ASP A 76 6.88 -19.01 3.22
CA ASP A 76 7.63 -20.25 3.04
C ASP A 76 8.15 -20.74 4.41
N ASP A 77 7.67 -21.90 4.84
CA ASP A 77 8.04 -22.51 6.11
C ASP A 77 9.51 -22.98 6.16
N ALA A 78 10.11 -23.30 5.02
CA ALA A 78 11.52 -23.62 4.98
C ALA A 78 12.39 -22.47 5.53
N ASN A 79 11.92 -21.23 5.36
CA ASN A 79 12.56 -20.01 5.83
C ASN A 79 11.98 -19.48 7.15
N ALA A 80 11.08 -20.24 7.81
CA ALA A 80 10.43 -19.79 9.05
C ALA A 80 11.42 -19.54 10.18
N SER A 81 11.04 -18.67 11.12
CA SER A 81 11.87 -18.34 12.28
C SER A 81 11.83 -19.42 13.36
N THR A 82 10.77 -20.23 13.41
CA THR A 82 10.53 -21.24 14.45
C THR A 82 10.75 -22.65 13.91
N SER A 83 11.38 -23.52 14.72
CA SER A 83 11.56 -24.94 14.39
C SER A 83 10.22 -25.64 14.11
N PHE A 84 9.19 -25.35 14.88
CA PHE A 84 7.86 -25.90 14.68
C PHE A 84 7.33 -25.71 13.25
N ARG A 85 7.48 -24.49 12.67
CA ARG A 85 7.07 -24.24 11.29
C ARG A 85 7.97 -24.94 10.28
N LYS A 86 9.28 -24.99 10.52
CA LYS A 86 10.24 -25.73 9.66
C LYS A 86 9.98 -27.23 9.63
N ASP A 87 9.54 -27.79 10.75
CA ASP A 87 9.30 -29.23 10.88
C ASP A 87 7.93 -29.64 10.29
N ARG A 88 6.98 -28.68 10.15
CA ARG A 88 5.71 -28.94 9.50
C ARG A 88 5.92 -29.45 8.09
N LYS A 89 5.42 -30.67 7.79
CA LYS A 89 5.59 -31.29 6.46
C LYS A 89 7.03 -31.14 5.90
N ASN A 90 8.06 -31.18 6.77
CA ASN A 90 9.48 -30.99 6.43
C ASN A 90 9.76 -29.64 5.73
N GLY A 91 9.13 -28.56 6.17
CA GLY A 91 9.30 -27.22 5.61
C GLY A 91 8.79 -27.04 4.18
N LYS A 92 7.93 -27.93 3.70
CA LYS A 92 7.40 -27.91 2.31
C LYS A 92 6.10 -27.10 2.16
N ILE A 93 5.69 -26.36 3.19
CA ILE A 93 4.51 -25.51 3.10
C ILE A 93 4.96 -24.13 2.61
N SER A 94 4.45 -23.73 1.45
CA SER A 94 4.70 -22.41 0.88
C SER A 94 3.50 -21.96 0.04
N PHE A 95 3.32 -20.65 -0.07
CA PHE A 95 2.30 -20.06 -0.93
C PHE A 95 2.84 -18.82 -1.64
N LEU A 96 2.24 -18.50 -2.76
CA LEU A 96 2.42 -17.26 -3.49
C LEU A 96 1.05 -16.69 -3.84
N ASN A 97 0.77 -15.47 -3.41
CA ASN A 97 -0.44 -14.76 -3.75
C ASN A 97 -0.10 -13.37 -4.26
N THR A 98 -1.06 -12.70 -4.88
CA THR A 98 -0.89 -11.35 -5.38
C THR A 98 -2.07 -10.50 -4.93
N ILE A 99 -1.76 -9.37 -4.30
CA ILE A 99 -2.73 -8.40 -3.82
C ILE A 99 -2.68 -7.19 -4.74
N ASN A 100 -3.84 -6.81 -5.28
CA ASN A 100 -4.04 -5.54 -5.96
C ASN A 100 -4.93 -4.68 -5.08
N GLU A 101 -4.47 -3.50 -4.71
CA GLU A 101 -5.16 -2.63 -3.76
C GLU A 101 -5.38 -1.23 -4.31
N LEU A 102 -6.51 -0.64 -3.92
CA LEU A 102 -6.79 0.78 -4.08
C LEU A 102 -7.03 1.37 -2.68
N ALA A 103 -6.20 2.31 -2.29
CA ALA A 103 -6.22 2.96 -1.00
C ALA A 103 -6.51 4.45 -1.12
N VAL A 104 -7.17 5.01 -0.11
CA VAL A 104 -7.33 6.45 0.07
C VAL A 104 -7.09 6.81 1.53
N GLY A 105 -6.45 7.95 1.79
CA GLY A 105 -6.18 8.34 3.16
C GLY A 105 -5.44 9.65 3.29
N LEU A 106 -4.83 9.83 4.45
CA LEU A 106 -4.16 11.05 4.89
C LEU A 106 -2.68 10.78 5.13
N GLU A 107 -1.86 11.70 4.64
CA GLU A 107 -0.44 11.80 4.94
C GLU A 107 -0.22 13.05 5.80
N TYR A 108 0.42 12.88 6.96
CA TYR A 108 0.76 13.96 7.87
C TYR A 108 2.26 14.16 7.93
N ASN A 109 2.74 15.33 7.53
CA ASN A 109 4.14 15.75 7.55
C ASN A 109 4.48 16.39 8.90
N PHE A 110 5.53 15.90 9.57
CA PHE A 110 5.99 16.49 10.84
C PHE A 110 6.57 17.88 10.66
N TYR A 111 7.28 18.10 9.57
CA TYR A 111 7.78 19.41 9.15
C TYR A 111 7.04 19.89 7.91
N GLU A 112 6.99 21.18 7.72
CA GLU A 112 6.41 21.77 6.52
C GLU A 112 7.19 21.32 5.29
N PHE A 113 6.49 20.70 4.35
CA PHE A 113 7.07 20.22 3.11
C PHE A 113 6.56 21.07 1.95
N ASP A 114 7.29 22.15 1.67
CA ASP A 114 6.97 23.08 0.61
C ASP A 114 7.94 22.90 -0.56
N MET A 115 7.44 22.35 -1.65
CA MET A 115 8.22 22.11 -2.87
C MET A 115 8.42 23.38 -3.70
N SER A 116 7.69 24.46 -3.41
CA SER A 116 7.83 25.74 -4.10
C SER A 116 9.02 26.57 -3.63
N SER A 117 9.50 26.32 -2.41
CA SER A 117 10.70 26.95 -1.88
C SER A 117 11.96 26.47 -2.61
N ASP A 118 12.93 27.34 -2.83
CA ASP A 118 14.26 26.96 -3.36
C ASP A 118 15.10 26.19 -2.32
N ASP A 119 14.74 26.26 -1.05
CA ASP A 119 15.42 25.58 0.03
C ASP A 119 15.24 24.06 -0.04
N LYS A 120 16.24 23.34 0.52
CA LYS A 120 16.13 21.89 0.72
C LYS A 120 15.10 21.63 1.80
N THR A 121 13.98 21.04 1.39
CA THR A 121 12.93 20.63 2.32
C THR A 121 12.90 19.11 2.49
N TRP A 122 12.63 18.67 3.70
CA TRP A 122 12.49 17.24 4.03
C TRP A 122 11.55 17.08 5.22
N THR A 123 10.93 15.92 5.32
CA THR A 123 10.05 15.63 6.45
C THR A 123 9.88 14.13 6.65
N PRO A 124 9.89 13.65 7.91
CA PRO A 124 9.22 12.40 8.25
C PRO A 124 7.71 12.60 8.09
N TYR A 125 6.99 11.52 7.80
CA TYR A 125 5.54 11.56 7.71
C TYR A 125 4.89 10.30 8.26
N LEU A 126 3.63 10.45 8.67
CA LEU A 126 2.73 9.34 8.99
C LEU A 126 1.69 9.22 7.88
N LEU A 127 1.30 7.99 7.61
CA LEU A 127 0.28 7.66 6.62
C LEU A 127 -0.77 6.77 7.28
N LEU A 128 -2.04 7.12 7.07
CA LEU A 128 -3.19 6.31 7.46
C LEU A 128 -4.16 6.26 6.29
N GLU A 129 -4.49 5.06 5.83
CA GLU A 129 -5.37 4.86 4.68
C GLU A 129 -6.49 3.86 5.00
N LEU A 130 -7.50 3.85 4.15
CA LEU A 130 -8.47 2.76 4.02
C LEU A 130 -8.25 2.13 2.66
N VAL A 131 -8.21 0.82 2.59
CA VAL A 131 -7.95 0.09 1.36
C VAL A 131 -9.04 -0.92 1.07
N GLY A 132 -9.46 -0.97 -0.20
CA GLY A 132 -10.12 -2.12 -0.80
C GLY A 132 -9.10 -2.91 -1.59
N PHE A 133 -8.99 -4.21 -1.38
CA PHE A 133 -8.03 -5.04 -2.08
C PHE A 133 -8.66 -6.30 -2.66
N ASN A 134 -8.07 -6.77 -3.75
CA ASN A 134 -8.45 -8.00 -4.43
C ASN A 134 -7.28 -9.00 -4.34
N TYR A 135 -7.60 -10.25 -4.06
CA TYR A 135 -6.64 -11.34 -3.90
C TYR A 135 -7.24 -12.68 -4.32
N LYS A 136 -6.40 -13.68 -4.47
CA LYS A 136 -6.83 -15.06 -4.74
C LYS A 136 -7.10 -15.76 -3.42
N GLY A 137 -8.35 -16.17 -3.18
CA GLY A 137 -8.76 -16.96 -2.01
C GLY A 137 -9.21 -18.37 -2.37
N VAL A 138 -9.41 -19.21 -1.37
CA VAL A 138 -9.94 -20.56 -1.53
C VAL A 138 -11.46 -20.51 -1.63
N LYS A 139 -12.00 -21.11 -2.70
CA LYS A 139 -13.44 -21.27 -2.88
C LYS A 139 -13.94 -22.58 -2.31
N ASN A 140 -13.31 -23.67 -2.69
CA ASN A 140 -13.72 -25.02 -2.33
C ASN A 140 -12.61 -26.03 -2.58
N TYR A 141 -12.80 -27.27 -2.12
CA TYR A 141 -11.94 -28.42 -2.39
C TYR A 141 -12.67 -29.43 -3.24
N THR A 142 -11.96 -30.00 -4.21
CA THR A 142 -12.49 -31.17 -4.91
C THR A 142 -12.46 -32.42 -4.02
N PRO A 143 -13.27 -33.46 -4.30
CA PRO A 143 -13.18 -34.74 -3.57
C PRO A 143 -11.77 -35.37 -3.63
N SER A 144 -10.97 -35.02 -4.65
CA SER A 144 -9.57 -35.44 -4.79
C SER A 144 -8.57 -34.57 -3.99
N GLY A 145 -9.04 -33.58 -3.24
CA GLY A 145 -8.19 -32.70 -2.42
C GLY A 145 -7.52 -31.53 -3.16
N GLN A 146 -7.91 -31.28 -4.41
CA GLN A 146 -7.40 -30.12 -5.16
C GLN A 146 -8.12 -28.84 -4.72
N ILE A 147 -7.37 -27.76 -4.60
CA ILE A 147 -7.90 -26.44 -4.21
C ILE A 147 -8.49 -25.73 -5.43
N ILE A 148 -9.74 -25.31 -5.32
CA ILE A 148 -10.39 -24.41 -6.28
C ILE A 148 -10.29 -23.00 -5.76
N TYR A 149 -9.61 -22.14 -6.50
CA TYR A 149 -9.43 -20.73 -6.17
C TYR A 149 -10.51 -19.85 -6.78
N ASN A 150 -10.77 -18.71 -6.15
CA ASN A 150 -11.55 -17.63 -6.73
C ASN A 150 -10.91 -16.28 -6.35
N GLN A 151 -11.29 -15.23 -7.07
CA GLN A 151 -10.97 -13.86 -6.68
C GLN A 151 -11.89 -13.43 -5.55
N LYS A 152 -11.31 -12.88 -4.50
CA LYS A 152 -12.00 -12.29 -3.36
C LYS A 152 -11.64 -10.82 -3.27
N THR A 153 -12.57 -10.02 -2.73
CA THR A 153 -12.35 -8.61 -2.43
C THR A 153 -12.61 -8.40 -0.94
N SER A 154 -11.71 -7.69 -0.29
CA SER A 154 -11.81 -7.37 1.13
C SER A 154 -11.25 -5.99 1.43
N TYR A 155 -11.17 -5.64 2.71
CA TYR A 155 -10.74 -4.35 3.21
C TYR A 155 -9.60 -4.52 4.22
N ALA A 156 -8.74 -3.49 4.29
CA ALA A 156 -7.68 -3.41 5.28
C ALA A 156 -7.48 -1.97 5.73
N ILE A 157 -6.74 -1.79 6.79
CA ILE A 157 -6.32 -0.48 7.31
C ILE A 157 -4.80 -0.40 7.18
N PRO A 158 -4.28 0.23 6.13
CA PRO A 158 -2.87 0.54 6.01
C PRO A 158 -2.49 1.70 6.93
N PHE A 159 -1.39 1.51 7.63
CA PHE A 159 -0.70 2.59 8.33
C PHE A 159 0.80 2.49 8.05
N GLY A 160 1.46 3.62 8.01
CA GLY A 160 2.87 3.64 7.64
C GLY A 160 3.60 4.85 8.14
N ILE A 161 4.91 4.73 8.09
CA ILE A 161 5.85 5.81 8.33
C ILE A 161 6.75 5.95 7.12
N GLY A 162 7.14 7.18 6.84
CA GLY A 162 8.08 7.44 5.77
C GLY A 162 8.90 8.68 6.02
N TYR A 163 9.84 8.87 5.13
CA TYR A 163 10.68 10.04 5.03
C TYR A 163 10.69 10.50 3.58
N LYS A 164 10.56 11.78 3.35
CA LYS A 164 10.69 12.36 2.01
C LYS A 164 11.55 13.59 2.02
N SER A 165 12.24 13.83 0.91
CA SER A 165 13.12 14.97 0.74
C SER A 165 13.12 15.45 -0.70
N LYS A 166 13.17 16.76 -0.88
CA LYS A 166 13.34 17.40 -2.18
C LYS A 166 14.69 17.03 -2.77
N LEU A 167 14.71 16.58 -4.02
CA LEU A 167 15.93 16.30 -4.78
C LEU A 167 16.37 17.52 -5.55
N TYR A 168 15.53 17.91 -6.50
CA TYR A 168 15.80 19.05 -7.39
C TYR A 168 14.51 19.56 -8.02
N GLY A 169 14.31 20.87 -8.01
CA GLY A 169 13.13 21.51 -8.61
C GLY A 169 11.82 20.92 -8.06
N THR A 170 11.07 20.27 -8.92
CA THR A 170 9.78 19.63 -8.62
C THR A 170 9.88 18.15 -8.25
N LEU A 171 11.09 17.61 -8.19
CA LEU A 171 11.33 16.20 -7.87
C LEU A 171 11.70 15.99 -6.41
N ALA A 172 11.09 15.00 -5.79
CA ALA A 172 11.43 14.52 -4.46
C ALA A 172 11.57 13.00 -4.46
N PHE A 173 12.30 12.48 -3.48
CA PHE A 173 12.32 11.04 -3.20
C PHE A 173 11.69 10.76 -1.84
N GLY A 174 11.22 9.54 -1.66
CA GLY A 174 10.72 9.05 -0.37
C GLY A 174 11.17 7.64 -0.08
N ILE A 175 11.18 7.29 1.20
CA ILE A 175 11.32 5.93 1.71
C ILE A 175 10.11 5.70 2.61
N GLU A 176 9.45 4.56 2.45
CA GLU A 176 8.19 4.26 3.16
C GLU A 176 8.17 2.81 3.63
N ILE A 177 7.71 2.60 4.84
CA ILE A 177 7.34 1.30 5.37
C ILE A 177 5.86 1.36 5.70
N LYS A 178 5.08 0.49 5.07
CA LYS A 178 3.62 0.44 5.20
C LYS A 178 3.17 -0.93 5.66
N PHE A 179 2.42 -0.97 6.75
CA PHE A 179 1.80 -2.16 7.33
C PHE A 179 0.33 -2.17 6.98
N ARG A 180 -0.24 -3.35 6.67
CA ARG A 180 -1.66 -3.53 6.41
C ARG A 180 -2.21 -4.59 7.34
N TYR A 181 -3.09 -4.16 8.22
CA TYR A 181 -3.92 -5.06 8.99
C TYR A 181 -5.14 -5.44 8.16
N THR A 182 -5.30 -6.71 7.86
CA THR A 182 -6.46 -7.22 7.12
C THR A 182 -7.49 -7.79 8.07
N PHE A 183 -8.73 -7.92 7.59
CA PHE A 183 -9.80 -8.61 8.31
C PHE A 183 -10.00 -10.04 7.78
N GLU A 184 -9.03 -10.54 7.01
CA GLU A 184 -9.04 -11.87 6.40
C GLU A 184 -7.94 -12.75 7.01
N ASP A 185 -8.22 -14.08 6.98
CA ASP A 185 -7.37 -15.14 7.52
C ASP A 185 -7.07 -16.20 6.43
N ASP A 186 -7.16 -15.82 5.15
CA ASP A 186 -6.98 -16.75 4.03
C ASP A 186 -6.14 -16.21 2.87
N LEU A 187 -5.32 -15.19 3.13
CA LEU A 187 -4.39 -14.67 2.13
C LEU A 187 -3.32 -15.71 1.75
N ASP A 188 -2.98 -16.58 2.66
CA ASP A 188 -2.04 -17.70 2.50
C ASP A 188 -2.72 -19.03 2.10
N PHE A 189 -4.02 -18.99 1.78
CA PHE A 189 -4.86 -20.13 1.47
C PHE A 189 -5.13 -21.05 2.65
N VAL A 190 -4.84 -20.63 3.87
CA VAL A 190 -5.14 -21.34 5.12
C VAL A 190 -6.16 -20.53 5.90
N SER A 191 -7.11 -21.19 6.51
CA SER A 191 -8.07 -20.58 7.45
C SER A 191 -8.63 -21.66 8.35
N ASN A 192 -9.26 -21.29 9.45
CA ASN A 192 -9.97 -22.19 10.36
C ASN A 192 -11.03 -23.08 9.66
N LYS A 193 -11.40 -22.74 8.42
CA LYS A 193 -12.35 -23.49 7.59
C LYS A 193 -11.66 -24.44 6.60
N THR A 194 -10.33 -24.50 6.62
CA THR A 194 -9.52 -25.21 5.63
C THR A 194 -8.91 -26.47 6.23
N PRO A 195 -9.50 -27.65 6.04
CA PRO A 195 -9.08 -28.87 6.74
C PRO A 195 -7.80 -29.52 6.20
N LEU A 196 -7.18 -28.99 5.14
CA LEU A 196 -6.08 -29.64 4.42
C LEU A 196 -4.69 -29.44 5.01
N VAL A 197 -4.54 -28.48 5.87
CA VAL A 197 -3.29 -28.19 6.54
C VAL A 197 -3.59 -28.17 8.03
N ASN A 198 -2.96 -29.04 8.83
CA ASN A 198 -2.98 -28.96 10.31
C ASN A 198 -2.23 -27.70 10.79
N VAL A 199 -2.60 -26.56 10.25
CA VAL A 199 -2.16 -25.24 10.65
C VAL A 199 -3.41 -24.58 11.21
N GLU A 200 -3.49 -24.53 12.52
CA GLU A 200 -4.53 -23.76 13.18
C GLU A 200 -4.20 -22.28 12.96
N GLY A 201 -4.81 -21.69 11.94
CA GLY A 201 -4.81 -20.24 11.75
C GLY A 201 -5.59 -19.60 12.89
N THR A 202 -4.95 -18.74 13.67
CA THR A 202 -5.55 -18.14 14.87
C THR A 202 -5.60 -16.62 14.81
N GLY A 203 -5.41 -16.01 13.65
CA GLY A 203 -5.40 -14.56 13.57
C GLY A 203 -5.47 -14.01 12.15
N ASN A 204 -5.84 -12.75 12.05
CA ASN A 204 -5.89 -12.05 10.78
C ASN A 204 -4.51 -11.88 10.17
N ASP A 205 -4.42 -11.99 8.88
CA ASP A 205 -3.20 -11.86 8.11
C ASP A 205 -2.72 -10.42 8.01
N TRP A 206 -1.40 -10.25 7.97
CA TRP A 206 -0.75 -8.98 7.74
C TRP A 206 0.11 -9.05 6.48
N TYR A 207 0.17 -7.96 5.75
CA TYR A 207 1.16 -7.81 4.69
C TYR A 207 1.79 -6.42 4.72
N MET A 208 3.04 -6.34 4.29
CA MET A 208 3.84 -5.13 4.38
C MET A 208 4.45 -4.79 3.03
N PHE A 209 4.77 -3.52 2.88
CA PHE A 209 5.54 -3.00 1.78
C PHE A 209 6.61 -2.05 2.30
N THR A 210 7.84 -2.26 1.91
CA THR A 210 8.96 -1.37 2.19
C THR A 210 9.57 -0.97 0.87
N GLY A 211 9.64 0.33 0.59
CA GLY A 211 10.07 0.78 -0.72
C GLY A 211 10.55 2.22 -0.77
N PHE A 212 11.05 2.56 -1.95
CA PHE A 212 11.47 3.90 -2.35
C PHE A 212 10.44 4.47 -3.31
N SER A 213 10.26 5.77 -3.28
CA SER A 213 9.39 6.48 -4.20
C SER A 213 10.09 7.65 -4.86
N LEU A 214 9.75 7.87 -6.13
CA LEU A 214 10.05 9.09 -6.86
C LEU A 214 8.75 9.88 -6.98
N ILE A 215 8.81 11.15 -6.62
CA ILE A 215 7.66 12.04 -6.51
C ILE A 215 7.88 13.23 -7.43
N TYR A 216 6.89 13.54 -8.25
CA TYR A 216 6.85 14.72 -9.10
C TYR A 216 5.72 15.62 -8.64
N THR A 217 6.07 16.88 -8.33
CA THR A 217 5.15 17.90 -7.86
C THR A 217 4.80 18.86 -8.98
N PHE A 218 3.52 19.21 -9.12
CA PHE A 218 3.03 20.12 -10.14
C PHE A 218 1.88 20.99 -9.61
N GLY A 219 1.51 22.03 -10.36
CA GLY A 219 0.52 23.01 -9.97
C GLY A 219 1.16 24.31 -9.48
N ARG A 220 0.33 25.33 -9.23
CA ARG A 220 0.80 26.59 -8.67
C ARG A 220 1.01 26.43 -7.15
N PRO A 221 2.10 27.00 -6.59
CA PRO A 221 2.26 26.99 -5.15
C PRO A 221 1.07 27.73 -4.52
N PRO A 222 0.46 27.17 -3.47
CA PRO A 222 -0.56 27.85 -2.72
C PRO A 222 0.04 29.07 -2.04
N CYS A 223 -0.67 30.20 -2.06
CA CYS A 223 -0.34 31.32 -1.20
C CYS A 223 -0.74 30.95 0.24
N PHE A 224 0.09 30.22 0.93
CA PHE A 224 -0.08 30.05 2.38
C PHE A 224 0.28 31.38 3.03
N SER A 225 -0.69 32.07 3.63
CA SER A 225 -0.37 33.16 4.51
C SER A 225 0.44 32.59 5.66
N LYS A 226 1.71 32.99 5.82
CA LYS A 226 2.46 32.72 7.03
C LYS A 226 1.63 33.34 8.16
N GLY A 227 0.95 32.49 8.93
CA GLY A 227 0.32 32.92 10.17
C GLY A 227 1.41 33.51 11.07
N PHE A 228 1.14 34.71 11.54
CA PHE A 228 1.95 35.40 12.55
C PHE A 228 1.92 34.62 13.86
#